data_7def386d72a5d81e16cbe3ab8bfac2c2
#
_entry.id   7def386d72a5d81e16cbe3ab8bfac2c2
#
_cell.length_a   1.000
_cell.length_b   1.000
_cell.length_c   1.000
_cell.angle_alpha   90.00
_cell.angle_beta   90.00
_cell.angle_gamma   90.00
#
_symmetry.space_group_name_H-M   'P 1'
#
loop_
_entity.id
_entity.type
_entity.pdbx_description
1 polymer ?
#
loop_
_entity_poly.entity_id
_entity_poly.type
_entity_poly.pdbx_seq_one_letter_code
_entity_poly.pdbx_strand_id
1 'polypeptide(L)'
;FIEHARHIGAEIIEEKIVSLKEKAGYFELGTPNSQYNADTVILATGISRSSLLPGEKEFLGRGVSYCAKVDGAEYKGKHVAAIATVPDAMEEIEYLADICSEVIFIPRFQGFVAPKRKNVTVVLDQPTDITGTDRVTGLHTTGEFFSVQAVFMFRASDPLNSFLPGLQMRGRSVLVDDQAETSIEGVFAGGDCTGQPWQVNRAAGQAQKAAISAINYLAKRDGLIETFKEYS
;
A
#
# COMPACT_ATOMS: atom_id res chain seq x y z
N PHE A 1 15.66 8.11 -16.32
CA PHE A 1 15.70 8.52 -14.91
C PHE A 1 16.29 7.43 -14.02
N ILE A 2 15.77 6.19 -14.06
CA ILE A 2 16.25 5.07 -13.21
C ILE A 2 17.75 4.82 -13.39
N GLU A 3 18.21 4.66 -14.63
CA GLU A 3 19.63 4.46 -14.92
C GLU A 3 20.50 5.61 -14.42
N HIS A 4 20.02 6.85 -14.55
CA HIS A 4 20.71 8.02 -14.02
C HIS A 4 20.80 7.99 -12.49
N ALA A 5 19.72 7.66 -11.81
CA ALA A 5 19.73 7.50 -10.36
C ALA A 5 20.73 6.43 -9.89
N ARG A 6 20.75 5.28 -10.55
CA ARG A 6 21.75 4.22 -10.27
C ARG A 6 23.18 4.71 -10.50
N HIS A 7 23.41 5.46 -11.57
CA HIS A 7 24.74 5.98 -11.91
C HIS A 7 25.30 6.95 -10.86
N ILE A 8 24.45 7.72 -10.21
CA ILE A 8 24.84 8.65 -9.11
C ILE A 8 24.80 7.98 -7.72
N GLY A 9 24.64 6.65 -7.66
CA GLY A 9 24.76 5.87 -6.42
C GLY A 9 23.46 5.64 -5.66
N ALA A 10 22.28 5.95 -6.23
CA ALA A 10 21.02 5.60 -5.60
C ALA A 10 20.78 4.08 -5.67
N GLU A 11 20.48 3.47 -4.54
CA GLU A 11 20.03 2.08 -4.47
C GLU A 11 18.55 2.01 -4.87
N ILE A 12 18.22 1.11 -5.80
CA ILE A 12 16.85 0.89 -6.27
C ILE A 12 16.46 -0.56 -6.03
N ILE A 13 15.48 -0.75 -5.17
CA ILE A 13 14.97 -2.05 -4.77
C ILE A 13 13.55 -2.18 -5.33
N GLU A 14 13.30 -3.25 -6.08
CA GLU A 14 12.00 -3.53 -6.68
C GLU A 14 11.20 -4.48 -5.78
N GLU A 15 10.71 -3.95 -4.66
CA GLU A 15 9.89 -4.67 -3.70
C GLU A 15 8.65 -3.85 -3.30
N LYS A 16 7.55 -4.54 -3.01
CA LYS A 16 6.34 -3.91 -2.50
C LYS A 16 6.49 -3.64 -1.00
N ILE A 17 6.37 -2.38 -0.58
CA ILE A 17 6.23 -2.03 0.84
C ILE A 17 4.83 -2.47 1.31
N VAL A 18 4.78 -3.29 2.35
CA VAL A 18 3.55 -3.82 2.94
C VAL A 18 3.31 -3.33 4.37
N SER A 19 4.32 -2.72 4.98
CA SER A 19 4.19 -2.04 6.26
C SER A 19 5.14 -0.87 6.37
N LEU A 20 4.71 0.18 7.08
CA LEU A 20 5.52 1.33 7.43
C LEU A 20 5.15 1.73 8.85
N LYS A 21 6.13 1.69 9.74
CA LYS A 21 5.96 1.96 11.18
C LYS A 21 6.90 3.04 11.63
N GLU A 22 6.35 4.05 12.27
CA GLU A 22 7.16 5.05 12.98
C GLU A 22 7.76 4.43 14.23
N LYS A 23 9.03 4.69 14.47
CA LYS A 23 9.81 4.30 15.65
C LYS A 23 10.45 5.55 16.27
N ALA A 24 11.09 5.39 17.41
CA ALA A 24 11.81 6.48 18.06
C ALA A 24 13.01 6.93 17.19
N GLY A 25 12.79 7.96 16.34
CA GLY A 25 13.83 8.60 15.54
C GLY A 25 14.10 7.98 14.17
N TYR A 26 13.32 6.98 13.72
CA TYR A 26 13.42 6.38 12.39
C TYR A 26 12.13 5.71 11.96
N PHE A 27 12.04 5.30 10.71
CA PHE A 27 10.94 4.53 10.14
C PHE A 27 11.40 3.11 9.81
N GLU A 28 10.56 2.14 10.14
CA GLU A 28 10.73 0.73 9.78
C GLU A 28 9.79 0.40 8.62
N LEU A 29 10.37 0.01 7.48
CA LEU A 29 9.63 -0.37 6.28
C LEU A 29 9.74 -1.88 6.08
N GLY A 30 8.61 -2.57 5.99
CA GLY A 30 8.56 -4.00 5.73
C GLY A 30 8.14 -4.31 4.29
N THR A 31 8.79 -5.31 3.71
CA THR A 31 8.37 -5.98 2.48
C THR A 31 8.02 -7.43 2.79
N PRO A 32 7.50 -8.25 1.86
CA PRO A 32 7.31 -9.68 2.08
C PRO A 32 8.61 -10.45 2.41
N ASN A 33 9.76 -9.92 1.99
CA ASN A 33 11.03 -10.65 2.07
C ASN A 33 12.09 -9.96 2.93
N SER A 34 11.93 -8.66 3.21
CA SER A 34 12.98 -7.82 3.79
C SER A 34 12.41 -6.76 4.74
N GLN A 35 13.27 -6.19 5.55
CA GLN A 35 12.98 -5.05 6.41
C GLN A 35 14.06 -3.99 6.23
N TYR A 36 13.64 -2.72 6.13
CA TYR A 36 14.52 -1.57 5.96
C TYR A 36 14.25 -0.54 7.04
N ASN A 37 15.28 0.20 7.41
CA ASN A 37 15.17 1.36 8.30
C ASN A 37 15.52 2.63 7.51
N ALA A 38 14.78 3.70 7.77
CA ALA A 38 15.00 4.99 7.13
C ALA A 38 14.82 6.11 8.15
N ASP A 39 15.67 7.13 8.07
CA ASP A 39 15.55 8.33 8.91
C ASP A 39 14.41 9.25 8.47
N THR A 40 14.08 9.24 7.17
CA THR A 40 12.95 9.94 6.58
C THR A 40 12.31 9.09 5.49
N VAL A 41 11.08 9.42 5.10
CA VAL A 41 10.36 8.76 4.02
C VAL A 41 9.79 9.78 3.06
N ILE A 42 9.97 9.57 1.75
CA ILE A 42 9.34 10.37 0.70
C ILE A 42 8.34 9.49 -0.03
N LEU A 43 7.05 9.84 0.08
CA LEU A 43 5.97 9.16 -0.61
C LEU A 43 5.86 9.67 -2.06
N ALA A 44 6.20 8.83 -3.03
CA ALA A 44 6.08 9.11 -4.46
C ALA A 44 5.32 8.01 -5.22
N THR A 45 4.26 7.49 -4.60
CA THR A 45 3.55 6.27 -4.99
C THR A 45 2.59 6.43 -6.17
N GLY A 46 2.50 7.63 -6.75
CA GLY A 46 1.51 7.90 -7.79
C GLY A 46 0.08 7.89 -7.25
N ILE A 47 -0.91 7.51 -8.08
CA ILE A 47 -2.32 7.53 -7.73
C ILE A 47 -2.82 6.11 -7.54
N SER A 48 -3.41 5.82 -6.38
CA SER A 48 -4.27 4.65 -6.24
C SER A 48 -5.59 4.88 -6.98
N ARG A 49 -5.81 4.15 -8.07
CA ARG A 49 -7.06 4.21 -8.85
C ARG A 49 -8.18 3.34 -8.30
N SER A 50 -7.86 2.48 -7.35
CA SER A 50 -8.83 1.57 -6.76
C SER A 50 -9.68 2.26 -5.70
N SER A 51 -11.01 2.17 -5.81
CA SER A 51 -11.91 2.50 -4.71
C SER A 51 -11.87 1.37 -3.68
N LEU A 52 -11.95 1.73 -2.39
CA LEU A 52 -12.11 0.74 -1.34
C LEU A 52 -13.51 0.13 -1.43
N LEU A 53 -13.61 -1.17 -1.13
CA LEU A 53 -14.90 -1.80 -0.87
C LEU A 53 -15.45 -1.34 0.48
N PRO A 54 -16.77 -1.21 0.62
CA PRO A 54 -17.39 -1.11 1.94
C PRO A 54 -16.87 -2.21 2.87
N GLY A 55 -16.56 -1.86 4.13
CA GLY A 55 -15.95 -2.77 5.10
C GLY A 55 -14.43 -2.96 4.99
N GLU A 56 -13.80 -2.65 3.84
CA GLU A 56 -12.37 -2.90 3.63
C GLU A 56 -11.50 -2.15 4.65
N LYS A 57 -11.74 -0.86 4.84
CA LYS A 57 -11.00 -0.05 5.82
C LYS A 57 -11.28 -0.48 7.26
N GLU A 58 -12.53 -0.84 7.53
CA GLU A 58 -12.98 -1.23 8.87
C GLU A 58 -12.28 -2.50 9.34
N PHE A 59 -12.18 -3.49 8.46
CA PHE A 59 -11.62 -4.82 8.80
C PHE A 59 -10.15 -4.98 8.44
N LEU A 60 -9.44 -3.92 8.03
CA LEU A 60 -8.00 -3.99 7.76
C LEU A 60 -7.24 -4.46 9.02
N GLY A 61 -6.41 -5.51 8.88
CA GLY A 61 -5.73 -6.18 9.98
C GLY A 61 -6.66 -7.05 10.87
N ARG A 62 -7.95 -7.10 10.54
CA ARG A 62 -8.95 -7.93 11.24
C ARG A 62 -9.69 -8.86 10.26
N GLY A 63 -8.97 -9.37 9.28
CA GLY A 63 -9.48 -10.24 8.22
C GLY A 63 -9.37 -9.63 6.82
N VAL A 64 -9.12 -8.33 6.66
CA VAL A 64 -8.70 -7.74 5.39
C VAL A 64 -7.18 -7.59 5.39
N SER A 65 -6.54 -7.99 4.29
CA SER A 65 -5.09 -7.87 4.08
C SER A 65 -4.77 -7.50 2.63
N TYR A 66 -3.60 -6.89 2.43
CA TYR A 66 -3.04 -6.53 1.13
C TYR A 66 -1.84 -7.40 0.72
N CYS A 67 -1.45 -8.37 1.56
CA CYS A 67 -0.30 -9.26 1.29
C CYS A 67 -0.52 -10.63 1.93
N ALA A 68 -0.68 -11.66 1.08
CA ALA A 68 -0.86 -13.03 1.58
C ALA A 68 0.41 -13.60 2.19
N LYS A 69 1.59 -13.24 1.67
CA LYS A 69 2.88 -13.73 2.19
C LYS A 69 3.15 -13.27 3.63
N VAL A 70 2.58 -12.12 4.05
CA VAL A 70 2.72 -11.58 5.41
C VAL A 70 1.65 -12.14 6.34
N ASP A 71 0.38 -12.01 5.94
CA ASP A 71 -0.74 -12.29 6.84
C ASP A 71 -1.39 -13.67 6.61
N GLY A 72 -1.11 -14.31 5.47
CA GLY A 72 -1.79 -15.54 5.07
C GLY A 72 -1.63 -16.69 6.05
N ALA A 73 -0.50 -16.79 6.73
CA ALA A 73 -0.23 -17.86 7.71
C ALA A 73 -1.28 -17.91 8.84
N GLU A 74 -1.87 -16.77 9.23
CA GLU A 74 -2.95 -16.70 10.23
C GLU A 74 -4.23 -17.41 9.76
N TYR A 75 -4.41 -17.54 8.44
CA TYR A 75 -5.60 -18.13 7.82
C TYR A 75 -5.38 -19.54 7.29
N LYS A 76 -4.33 -20.20 7.73
CA LYS A 76 -4.06 -21.61 7.38
C LYS A 76 -5.27 -22.50 7.72
N GLY A 77 -5.72 -23.28 6.74
CA GLY A 77 -6.86 -24.18 6.86
C GLY A 77 -8.22 -23.48 6.91
N LYS A 78 -8.30 -22.16 6.67
CA LYS A 78 -9.54 -21.38 6.66
C LYS A 78 -10.04 -21.13 5.23
N HIS A 79 -11.27 -20.65 5.12
CA HIS A 79 -11.86 -20.18 3.86
C HIS A 79 -11.56 -18.70 3.70
N VAL A 80 -11.01 -18.33 2.57
CA VAL A 80 -10.63 -16.93 2.28
C VAL A 80 -11.12 -16.49 0.92
N ALA A 81 -11.30 -15.19 0.73
CA ALA A 81 -11.50 -14.60 -0.59
C ALA A 81 -10.25 -13.85 -1.01
N ALA A 82 -9.98 -13.83 -2.31
CA ALA A 82 -8.87 -13.11 -2.92
C ALA A 82 -9.38 -12.31 -4.13
N ILE A 83 -9.37 -10.99 -4.01
CA ILE A 83 -9.80 -10.06 -5.05
C ILE A 83 -8.55 -9.46 -5.69
N ALA A 84 -8.32 -9.73 -6.98
CA ALA A 84 -7.12 -9.29 -7.68
C ALA A 84 -7.45 -8.38 -8.85
N THR A 85 -6.83 -7.20 -8.89
CA THR A 85 -6.96 -6.24 -10.01
C THR A 85 -5.71 -6.18 -10.89
N VAL A 86 -4.69 -6.99 -10.57
CA VAL A 86 -3.40 -7.04 -11.30
C VAL A 86 -2.96 -8.49 -11.53
N PRO A 87 -2.30 -8.79 -12.66
CA PRO A 87 -1.82 -10.13 -12.98
C PRO A 87 -0.81 -10.70 -11.97
N ASP A 88 0.04 -9.85 -11.41
CA ASP A 88 1.10 -10.23 -10.45
C ASP A 88 0.56 -10.87 -9.17
N ALA A 89 -0.76 -10.72 -8.92
CA ALA A 89 -1.44 -11.36 -7.80
C ALA A 89 -1.47 -12.90 -7.89
N MET A 90 -1.17 -13.49 -9.04
CA MET A 90 -1.29 -14.94 -9.22
C MET A 90 -0.39 -15.74 -8.28
N GLU A 91 0.82 -15.24 -7.96
CA GLU A 91 1.70 -15.88 -6.97
C GLU A 91 1.09 -15.88 -5.55
N GLU A 92 0.42 -14.79 -5.18
CA GLU A 92 -0.29 -14.66 -3.90
C GLU A 92 -1.48 -15.63 -3.83
N ILE A 93 -2.21 -15.81 -4.95
CA ILE A 93 -3.32 -16.78 -5.05
C ILE A 93 -2.82 -18.21 -4.89
N GLU A 94 -1.73 -18.58 -5.56
CA GLU A 94 -1.12 -19.91 -5.42
C GLU A 94 -0.65 -20.15 -3.98
N TYR A 95 -0.03 -19.18 -3.34
CA TYR A 95 0.37 -19.26 -1.94
C TYR A 95 -0.84 -19.48 -1.02
N LEU A 96 -1.93 -18.73 -1.18
CA LEU A 96 -3.16 -18.93 -0.42
C LEU A 96 -3.75 -20.33 -0.67
N ALA A 97 -3.70 -20.81 -1.91
CA ALA A 97 -4.18 -22.15 -2.26
C ALA A 97 -3.36 -23.27 -1.58
N ASP A 98 -2.07 -23.04 -1.31
CA ASP A 98 -1.22 -24.01 -0.60
C ASP A 98 -1.56 -24.11 0.90
N ILE A 99 -2.04 -23.04 1.52
CA ILE A 99 -2.21 -22.98 2.98
C ILE A 99 -3.67 -22.97 3.44
N CYS A 100 -4.60 -22.46 2.64
CA CYS A 100 -6.02 -22.33 2.99
C CYS A 100 -6.81 -23.57 2.56
N SER A 101 -7.93 -23.83 3.23
CA SER A 101 -8.84 -24.93 2.85
C SER A 101 -9.65 -24.60 1.60
N GLU A 102 -10.00 -23.33 1.41
CA GLU A 102 -10.70 -22.82 0.23
C GLU A 102 -10.30 -21.39 -0.07
N VAL A 103 -10.15 -21.08 -1.36
CA VAL A 103 -9.88 -19.73 -1.86
C VAL A 103 -10.95 -19.36 -2.88
N ILE A 104 -11.76 -18.35 -2.56
CA ILE A 104 -12.69 -17.72 -3.51
C ILE A 104 -11.91 -16.65 -4.28
N PHE A 105 -11.51 -16.97 -5.50
CA PHE A 105 -10.72 -16.08 -6.34
C PHE A 105 -11.61 -15.22 -7.24
N ILE A 106 -11.53 -13.90 -7.09
CA ILE A 106 -12.30 -12.90 -7.85
C ILE A 106 -11.34 -12.07 -8.71
N PRO A 107 -11.04 -12.50 -9.96
CA PRO A 107 -10.20 -11.74 -10.87
C PRO A 107 -10.95 -10.49 -11.39
N ARG A 108 -10.29 -9.33 -11.32
CA ARG A 108 -10.78 -8.04 -11.82
C ARG A 108 -9.84 -7.47 -12.88
N PHE A 109 -9.13 -8.32 -13.60
CA PHE A 109 -8.25 -8.02 -14.72
C PHE A 109 -8.47 -9.03 -15.86
N GLN A 110 -8.08 -8.65 -17.07
CA GLN A 110 -8.25 -9.51 -18.25
C GLN A 110 -7.07 -10.48 -18.40
N GLY A 111 -7.32 -11.60 -19.06
CA GLY A 111 -6.28 -12.56 -19.44
C GLY A 111 -5.77 -13.43 -18.28
N PHE A 112 -6.50 -13.50 -17.16
CA PHE A 112 -6.12 -14.42 -16.08
C PHE A 112 -6.26 -15.88 -16.53
N VAL A 113 -5.39 -16.73 -16.00
CA VAL A 113 -5.49 -18.17 -16.12
C VAL A 113 -5.93 -18.72 -14.77
N ALA A 114 -7.04 -19.43 -14.74
CA ALA A 114 -7.53 -20.00 -13.48
C ALA A 114 -6.49 -20.97 -12.89
N PRO A 115 -6.17 -20.85 -11.58
CA PRO A 115 -5.28 -21.80 -10.91
C PRO A 115 -5.81 -23.24 -11.02
N LYS A 116 -4.94 -24.17 -11.36
CA LYS A 116 -5.30 -25.60 -11.43
C LYS A 116 -5.28 -26.23 -10.03
N ARG A 117 -6.08 -25.69 -9.11
CA ARG A 117 -6.16 -26.12 -7.71
C ARG A 117 -7.60 -26.50 -7.37
N LYS A 118 -7.79 -27.63 -6.70
CA LYS A 118 -9.13 -28.14 -6.34
C LYS A 118 -9.85 -27.27 -5.31
N ASN A 119 -9.09 -26.55 -4.52
CA ASN A 119 -9.57 -25.64 -3.46
C ASN A 119 -9.64 -24.17 -3.89
N VAL A 120 -9.52 -23.87 -5.18
CA VAL A 120 -9.71 -22.52 -5.71
C VAL A 120 -10.98 -22.48 -6.56
N THR A 121 -11.93 -21.66 -6.13
CA THR A 121 -13.17 -21.40 -6.87
C THR A 121 -13.08 -20.01 -7.50
N VAL A 122 -13.16 -19.93 -8.83
CA VAL A 122 -13.16 -18.65 -9.55
C VAL A 122 -14.56 -18.09 -9.63
N VAL A 123 -14.74 -16.85 -9.15
CA VAL A 123 -15.99 -16.11 -9.18
C VAL A 123 -15.82 -14.85 -10.01
N LEU A 124 -16.67 -14.62 -10.99
CA LEU A 124 -16.61 -13.47 -11.90
C LEU A 124 -17.51 -12.32 -11.47
N ASP A 125 -18.33 -12.52 -10.46
CA ASP A 125 -19.23 -11.53 -9.90
C ASP A 125 -18.47 -10.34 -9.32
N GLN A 126 -19.13 -9.19 -9.31
CA GLN A 126 -18.58 -7.97 -8.72
C GLN A 126 -18.61 -8.05 -7.19
N PRO A 127 -17.49 -7.91 -6.48
CA PRO A 127 -17.53 -7.77 -5.03
C PRO A 127 -18.21 -6.44 -4.65
N THR A 128 -19.09 -6.46 -3.67
CA THR A 128 -19.91 -5.31 -3.25
C THR A 128 -19.51 -4.79 -1.88
N ASP A 129 -19.38 -5.67 -0.88
CA ASP A 129 -19.01 -5.29 0.47
C ASP A 129 -18.42 -6.45 1.27
N ILE A 130 -17.63 -6.10 2.28
CA ILE A 130 -17.01 -7.02 3.24
C ILE A 130 -17.75 -6.84 4.58
N THR A 131 -18.20 -7.95 5.17
CA THR A 131 -19.00 -7.93 6.39
C THR A 131 -18.34 -8.70 7.53
N GLY A 132 -18.69 -8.31 8.76
CA GLY A 132 -18.20 -8.91 9.98
C GLY A 132 -18.70 -8.18 11.22
N THR A 133 -18.23 -8.60 12.39
CA THR A 133 -18.38 -7.88 13.65
C THR A 133 -17.03 -7.39 14.13
N ASP A 134 -16.28 -8.18 14.87
CA ASP A 134 -14.92 -7.84 15.29
C ASP A 134 -13.89 -8.17 14.19
N ARG A 135 -14.18 -9.18 13.37
CA ARG A 135 -13.37 -9.64 12.25
C ARG A 135 -14.25 -9.95 11.05
N VAL A 136 -13.64 -10.12 9.88
CA VAL A 136 -14.32 -10.55 8.65
C VAL A 136 -15.05 -11.89 8.90
N THR A 137 -16.31 -11.93 8.49
CA THR A 137 -17.14 -13.15 8.46
C THR A 137 -17.69 -13.46 7.08
N GLY A 138 -17.61 -12.52 6.14
CA GLY A 138 -18.09 -12.75 4.79
C GLY A 138 -17.77 -11.66 3.79
N LEU A 139 -17.98 -12.03 2.53
CA LEU A 139 -17.87 -11.17 1.35
C LEU A 139 -19.16 -11.29 0.54
N HIS A 140 -19.78 -10.17 0.23
CA HIS A 140 -20.89 -10.09 -0.73
C HIS A 140 -20.39 -9.79 -2.13
N THR A 141 -21.03 -10.39 -3.09
CA THR A 141 -20.89 -10.09 -4.52
C THR A 141 -22.26 -9.72 -5.10
N THR A 142 -22.30 -9.35 -6.37
CA THR A 142 -23.58 -9.11 -7.07
C THR A 142 -24.44 -10.37 -7.21
N GLY A 143 -23.86 -11.56 -7.11
CA GLY A 143 -24.54 -12.85 -7.27
C GLY A 143 -24.82 -13.55 -5.97
N GLU A 144 -23.84 -13.61 -5.06
CA GLU A 144 -23.96 -14.42 -3.86
C GLU A 144 -23.12 -13.91 -2.68
N PHE A 145 -23.33 -14.54 -1.52
CA PHE A 145 -22.56 -14.32 -0.29
C PHE A 145 -21.61 -15.48 -0.03
N PHE A 146 -20.36 -15.14 0.28
CA PHE A 146 -19.32 -16.10 0.65
C PHE A 146 -18.99 -15.95 2.14
N SER A 147 -19.15 -17.03 2.90
CA SER A 147 -18.68 -17.10 4.29
C SER A 147 -17.17 -17.32 4.29
N VAL A 148 -16.41 -16.27 4.62
CA VAL A 148 -14.94 -16.28 4.61
C VAL A 148 -14.40 -15.61 5.87
N GLN A 149 -13.23 -16.05 6.33
CA GLN A 149 -12.57 -15.50 7.50
C GLN A 149 -11.55 -14.42 7.16
N ALA A 150 -11.22 -14.29 5.86
CA ALA A 150 -10.40 -13.19 5.37
C ALA A 150 -10.71 -12.82 3.92
N VAL A 151 -10.41 -11.58 3.58
CA VAL A 151 -10.45 -11.03 2.22
C VAL A 151 -9.08 -10.42 1.92
N PHE A 152 -8.36 -11.01 0.95
CA PHE A 152 -7.10 -10.51 0.45
C PHE A 152 -7.35 -9.63 -0.78
N MET A 153 -6.80 -8.41 -0.76
CA MET A 153 -7.00 -7.40 -1.80
C MET A 153 -5.69 -7.16 -2.54
N PHE A 154 -5.56 -7.67 -3.78
CA PHE A 154 -4.34 -7.51 -4.58
C PHE A 154 -4.55 -6.47 -5.67
N ARG A 155 -3.81 -5.36 -5.57
CA ARG A 155 -3.92 -4.21 -6.50
C ARG A 155 -2.56 -3.54 -6.70
N ALA A 156 -2.45 -2.74 -7.75
CA ALA A 156 -1.18 -2.06 -8.09
C ALA A 156 -0.70 -1.10 -7.00
N SER A 157 -1.62 -0.49 -6.26
CA SER A 157 -1.29 0.40 -5.14
C SER A 157 -2.38 0.34 -4.07
N ASP A 158 -1.94 0.24 -2.83
CA ASP A 158 -2.80 0.22 -1.66
C ASP A 158 -2.95 1.63 -1.07
N PRO A 159 -3.99 1.89 -0.28
CA PRO A 159 -4.18 3.20 0.34
C PRO A 159 -3.04 3.53 1.30
N LEU A 160 -2.38 4.68 1.12
CA LEU A 160 -1.22 5.07 1.94
C LEU A 160 -1.54 5.21 3.43
N ASN A 161 -2.74 5.68 3.76
CA ASN A 161 -3.19 5.81 5.14
C ASN A 161 -3.45 4.45 5.83
N SER A 162 -3.42 3.33 5.11
CA SER A 162 -3.43 2.00 5.69
C SER A 162 -2.07 1.60 6.27
N PHE A 163 -0.98 2.15 5.71
CA PHE A 163 0.39 1.90 6.18
C PHE A 163 0.85 2.91 7.23
N LEU A 164 0.34 4.13 7.15
CA LEU A 164 0.68 5.24 8.04
C LEU A 164 -0.57 5.77 8.75
N PRO A 165 -0.94 5.21 9.90
CA PRO A 165 -2.01 5.75 10.74
C PRO A 165 -1.69 7.20 11.11
N GLY A 166 -2.66 8.11 10.90
CA GLY A 166 -2.47 9.55 11.13
C GLY A 166 -2.09 10.36 9.89
N LEU A 167 -1.71 9.71 8.79
CA LEU A 167 -1.49 10.41 7.53
C LEU A 167 -2.78 11.09 7.04
N GLN A 168 -2.75 12.43 6.97
CA GLN A 168 -3.90 13.19 6.50
C GLN A 168 -4.04 13.12 4.98
N MET A 169 -5.29 12.86 4.56
CA MET A 169 -5.65 12.70 3.16
C MET A 169 -6.78 13.65 2.78
N ARG A 170 -6.77 14.13 1.54
CA ARG A 170 -7.93 14.75 0.88
C ARG A 170 -8.42 13.83 -0.23
N GLY A 171 -9.46 13.04 0.04
CA GLY A 171 -9.88 11.98 -0.87
C GLY A 171 -8.78 10.92 -0.99
N ARG A 172 -8.16 10.83 -2.18
CA ARG A 172 -7.07 9.89 -2.47
C ARG A 172 -5.68 10.53 -2.43
N SER A 173 -5.60 11.82 -2.17
CA SER A 173 -4.36 12.57 -2.19
C SER A 173 -3.82 12.79 -0.79
N VAL A 174 -2.53 12.61 -0.62
CA VAL A 174 -1.80 12.98 0.61
C VAL A 174 -1.83 14.50 0.74
N LEU A 175 -2.21 14.99 1.90
CA LEU A 175 -2.09 16.42 2.22
C LEU A 175 -0.65 16.74 2.55
N VAL A 176 -0.12 17.74 1.87
CA VAL A 176 1.21 18.31 2.13
C VAL A 176 1.11 19.82 2.22
N ASP A 177 2.02 20.40 2.96
CA ASP A 177 2.22 21.84 3.02
C ASP A 177 3.11 22.37 1.86
N ASP A 178 3.48 23.62 1.94
CA ASP A 178 4.36 24.27 0.95
C ASP A 178 5.79 23.72 0.97
N GLN A 179 6.20 22.98 1.99
CA GLN A 179 7.50 22.33 2.08
C GLN A 179 7.44 20.84 1.71
N ALA A 180 6.31 20.36 1.16
CA ALA A 180 6.03 18.96 0.88
C ALA A 180 6.02 18.06 2.13
N GLU A 181 5.88 18.64 3.32
CA GLU A 181 5.74 17.92 4.58
C GLU A 181 4.32 17.37 4.72
N THR A 182 4.21 16.16 5.23
CA THR A 182 2.91 15.55 5.53
C THR A 182 2.50 15.84 6.99
N SER A 183 1.36 15.30 7.42
CA SER A 183 0.94 15.36 8.83
C SER A 183 1.80 14.50 9.78
N ILE A 184 2.75 13.73 9.26
CA ILE A 184 3.65 12.87 10.03
C ILE A 184 5.06 13.43 9.90
N GLU A 185 5.67 13.78 11.03
CA GLU A 185 7.02 14.32 11.08
C GLU A 185 8.04 13.36 10.44
N GLY A 186 8.95 13.89 9.59
CA GLY A 186 9.93 13.09 8.85
C GLY A 186 9.36 12.36 7.63
N VAL A 187 8.06 12.51 7.33
CA VAL A 187 7.42 11.96 6.13
C VAL A 187 7.04 13.09 5.17
N PHE A 188 7.54 12.99 3.96
CA PHE A 188 7.31 13.95 2.87
C PHE A 188 6.52 13.27 1.74
N ALA A 189 5.89 14.05 0.87
CA ALA A 189 5.23 13.49 -0.30
C ALA A 189 5.33 14.42 -1.52
N GLY A 190 5.42 13.79 -2.71
CA GLY A 190 5.47 14.54 -3.96
C GLY A 190 4.94 13.73 -5.14
N GLY A 191 4.59 14.44 -6.21
CA GLY A 191 4.02 13.85 -7.41
C GLY A 191 2.53 13.58 -7.33
N ASP A 192 2.05 12.65 -8.13
CA ASP A 192 0.61 12.42 -8.34
C ASP A 192 -0.13 12.00 -7.08
N CYS A 193 0.56 11.40 -6.11
CA CYS A 193 -0.04 11.04 -4.82
C CYS A 193 -0.50 12.25 -4.00
N THR A 194 -0.04 13.48 -4.30
CA THR A 194 -0.45 14.71 -3.63
C THR A 194 -1.59 15.46 -4.35
N GLY A 195 -2.10 14.94 -5.46
CA GLY A 195 -3.25 15.49 -6.18
C GLY A 195 -2.97 15.95 -7.61
N GLN A 196 -3.98 16.61 -8.20
CA GLN A 196 -3.91 17.13 -9.58
C GLN A 196 -3.14 18.46 -9.69
N PRO A 197 -2.66 18.82 -10.91
CA PRO A 197 -2.72 18.04 -12.15
C PRO A 197 -1.67 16.92 -12.19
N TRP A 198 -2.03 15.78 -12.77
CA TRP A 198 -1.15 14.63 -12.91
C TRP A 198 -0.24 14.81 -14.13
N GLN A 199 0.85 15.52 -13.93
CA GLN A 199 1.78 15.93 -14.96
C GLN A 199 3.23 15.69 -14.52
N VAL A 200 4.05 15.17 -15.44
CA VAL A 200 5.45 14.82 -15.18
C VAL A 200 6.24 16.01 -14.61
N ASN A 201 6.06 17.21 -15.19
CA ASN A 201 6.77 18.40 -14.74
C ASN A 201 6.39 18.80 -13.30
N ARG A 202 5.11 18.66 -12.93
CA ARG A 202 4.68 18.88 -11.55
C ARG A 202 5.27 17.83 -10.60
N ALA A 203 5.21 16.57 -11.00
CA ALA A 203 5.76 15.47 -10.19
C ALA A 203 7.27 15.65 -9.96
N ALA A 204 8.02 16.04 -10.99
CA ALA A 204 9.46 16.32 -10.87
C ALA A 204 9.76 17.50 -9.94
N GLY A 205 9.04 18.62 -10.06
CA GLY A 205 9.21 19.78 -9.18
C GLY A 205 8.88 19.48 -7.73
N GLN A 206 7.79 18.73 -7.49
CA GLN A 206 7.43 18.32 -6.13
C GLN A 206 8.39 17.29 -5.54
N ALA A 207 8.90 16.35 -6.33
CA ALA A 207 9.92 15.41 -5.89
C ALA A 207 11.20 16.12 -5.46
N GLN A 208 11.65 17.13 -6.24
CA GLN A 208 12.78 17.96 -5.87
C GLN A 208 12.54 18.68 -4.54
N LYS A 209 11.36 19.27 -4.36
CA LYS A 209 11.00 19.96 -3.13
C LYS A 209 10.99 19.02 -1.93
N ALA A 210 10.33 17.89 -2.05
CA ALA A 210 10.29 16.87 -0.99
C ALA A 210 11.70 16.38 -0.60
N ALA A 211 12.58 16.17 -1.58
CA ALA A 211 13.96 15.76 -1.33
C ALA A 211 14.76 16.84 -0.57
N ILE A 212 14.64 18.11 -0.97
CA ILE A 212 15.30 19.23 -0.28
C ILE A 212 14.78 19.37 1.15
N SER A 213 13.47 19.26 1.36
CA SER A 213 12.87 19.33 2.70
C SER A 213 13.31 18.18 3.59
N ALA A 214 13.39 16.96 3.06
CA ALA A 214 13.91 15.81 3.80
C ALA A 214 15.37 16.00 4.22
N ILE A 215 16.24 16.52 3.32
CA ILE A 215 17.64 16.85 3.64
C ILE A 215 17.72 17.91 4.74
N ASN A 216 16.92 18.98 4.64
CA ASN A 216 16.90 20.04 5.65
C ASN A 216 16.40 19.54 7.00
N TYR A 217 15.39 18.67 7.01
CA TYR A 217 14.89 18.03 8.22
C TYR A 217 16.02 17.23 8.92
N LEU A 218 16.72 16.38 8.18
CA LEU A 218 17.83 15.58 8.72
C LEU A 218 18.96 16.48 9.24
N ALA A 219 19.34 17.50 8.47
CA ALA A 219 20.39 18.42 8.88
C ALA A 219 20.04 19.20 10.17
N LYS A 220 18.77 19.59 10.35
CA LYS A 220 18.29 20.20 11.60
C LYS A 220 18.29 19.20 12.76
N ARG A 221 17.75 18.00 12.53
CA ARG A 221 17.72 16.92 13.54
C ARG A 221 19.12 16.59 14.07
N ASP A 222 20.08 16.52 13.15
CA ASP A 222 21.47 16.13 13.47
C ASP A 222 22.33 17.32 13.92
N GLY A 223 21.75 18.52 14.05
CA GLY A 223 22.44 19.74 14.51
C GLY A 223 23.48 20.30 13.54
N LEU A 224 23.40 19.92 12.28
CA LEU A 224 24.32 20.34 11.22
C LEU A 224 24.02 21.74 10.67
N ILE A 225 22.79 22.21 10.81
CA ILE A 225 22.34 23.56 10.44
C ILE A 225 21.49 24.15 11.55
N GLU A 226 21.74 25.44 11.88
CA GLU A 226 20.81 26.23 12.67
C GLU A 226 19.58 26.58 11.81
N THR A 227 18.43 26.73 12.45
CA THR A 227 17.20 27.12 11.79
C THR A 227 17.45 28.40 11.00
N PHE A 228 17.44 28.35 9.66
CA PHE A 228 17.44 29.57 8.87
C PHE A 228 16.20 30.38 9.29
N LYS A 229 16.41 31.51 9.96
CA LYS A 229 15.36 32.50 10.13
C LYS A 229 14.96 32.94 8.73
N GLU A 230 13.70 32.71 8.38
CA GLU A 230 13.12 33.24 7.16
C GLU A 230 13.45 34.73 7.05
N TYR A 231 14.05 35.10 5.93
CA TYR A 231 14.08 36.49 5.53
C TYR A 231 12.64 36.88 5.18
N SER A 232 11.97 37.54 6.13
CA SER A 232 10.71 38.27 5.96
C SER A 232 10.96 39.50 5.14
#